data_1aa99fffd3d157e3ecef3b1b1710ee51
#
_entry.id   1aa99fffd3d157e3ecef3b1b1710ee51
#
_cell.length_a   1.000
_cell.length_b   1.000
_cell.length_c   1.000
_cell.angle_alpha   90.00
_cell.angle_beta   90.00
_cell.angle_gamma   90.00
#
_symmetry.space_group_name_H-M   'P 1'
#
loop_
_entity.id
_entity.type
_entity.pdbx_description
1 polymer ?
#
loop_
_entity_poly.entity_id
_entity_poly.type
_entity_poly.pdbx_seq_one_letter_code
_entity_poly.pdbx_strand_id
1 'polypeptide(L)'
;IDGGGGIDTAVHSGKVTDYTRSKSGSGWTVKANAGTDGTDTLSNVERLRFSDGNVALDTDGVAGQAYRLYRAAFAREPDSGGVGYWMAQMDKGMSLATAASSFIASSEFQARYGNAPSNGDLLTKLYSNVLGRAADQSGYDWWLTQMNNGLSKTNVLVEFAQSAENQSAVATLIGSTGFAYTEWLG
;
A
#
# COMPACT_ATOMS: atom_id res chain seq x y z
N ILE A 1 -6.46 23.87 -2.65
CA ILE A 1 -5.23 23.67 -1.89
C ILE A 1 -4.23 22.97 -2.80
N ASP A 2 -3.03 23.50 -2.91
CA ASP A 2 -1.90 22.88 -3.60
C ASP A 2 -0.79 22.65 -2.57
N GLY A 3 -0.40 21.39 -2.37
CA GLY A 3 0.65 21.02 -1.42
C GLY A 3 2.05 21.30 -1.95
N GLY A 4 2.24 21.23 -3.28
CA GLY A 4 3.55 21.44 -3.89
C GLY A 4 4.38 20.18 -3.94
N GLY A 5 5.61 20.20 -3.45
CA GLY A 5 6.50 19.05 -3.44
C GLY A 5 6.76 18.52 -2.03
N GLY A 6 6.90 17.22 -1.91
CA GLY A 6 7.07 16.53 -0.62
C GLY A 6 5.85 15.70 -0.23
N ILE A 7 5.69 15.46 1.05
CA ILE A 7 4.51 14.80 1.62
C ILE A 7 3.68 15.83 2.37
N ASP A 8 2.57 16.24 1.79
CA ASP A 8 1.73 17.32 2.28
C ASP A 8 0.44 16.80 2.94
N THR A 9 0.00 17.49 3.99
CA THR A 9 -1.20 17.12 4.74
C THR A 9 -2.20 18.27 4.78
N ALA A 10 -3.39 18.05 4.21
CA ALA A 10 -4.51 18.95 4.41
C ALA A 10 -5.28 18.56 5.69
N VAL A 11 -5.61 19.58 6.51
CA VAL A 11 -6.24 19.38 7.83
C VAL A 11 -7.69 19.84 7.79
N HIS A 12 -8.60 18.97 8.23
CA HIS A 12 -10.03 19.23 8.35
C HIS A 12 -10.46 19.14 9.81
N SER A 13 -11.37 19.99 10.26
CA SER A 13 -11.77 20.12 11.66
C SER A 13 -12.76 19.06 12.13
N GLY A 14 -13.53 18.48 11.23
CA GLY A 14 -14.53 17.44 11.51
C GLY A 14 -13.95 16.02 11.51
N LYS A 15 -14.82 15.03 11.65
CA LYS A 15 -14.47 13.61 11.59
C LYS A 15 -14.33 13.14 10.14
N VAL A 16 -13.64 12.03 9.93
CA VAL A 16 -13.51 11.38 8.60
C VAL A 16 -14.88 11.18 7.92
N THR A 17 -15.89 10.81 8.71
CA THR A 17 -17.27 10.56 8.22
C THR A 17 -18.06 11.81 7.86
N ASP A 18 -17.60 12.98 8.30
CA ASP A 18 -18.26 14.25 8.01
C ASP A 18 -17.92 14.78 6.60
N TYR A 19 -17.04 14.09 5.88
CA TYR A 19 -16.58 14.47 4.54
C TYR A 19 -16.70 13.34 3.54
N THR A 20 -17.10 13.70 2.34
CA THR A 20 -17.02 12.84 1.16
C THR A 20 -15.75 13.17 0.39
N ARG A 21 -14.96 12.13 0.07
CA ARG A 21 -13.72 12.25 -0.71
C ARG A 21 -13.91 11.56 -2.06
N SER A 22 -13.39 12.16 -3.10
CA SER A 22 -13.39 11.59 -4.44
C SER A 22 -12.14 11.98 -5.21
N LYS A 23 -11.57 11.03 -5.95
CA LYS A 23 -10.46 11.30 -6.86
C LYS A 23 -10.99 12.08 -8.07
N SER A 24 -10.30 13.13 -8.49
CA SER A 24 -10.67 13.98 -9.63
C SER A 24 -9.41 14.25 -10.47
N GLY A 25 -9.28 13.54 -11.57
CA GLY A 25 -8.06 13.58 -12.38
C GLY A 25 -6.84 13.10 -11.57
N SER A 26 -5.80 13.93 -11.49
CA SER A 26 -4.62 13.68 -10.66
C SER A 26 -4.76 14.17 -9.21
N GLY A 27 -5.82 14.92 -8.89
CA GLY A 27 -6.08 15.46 -7.56
C GLY A 27 -7.26 14.83 -6.85
N TRP A 28 -7.72 15.51 -5.80
CA TRP A 28 -8.81 15.06 -4.95
C TRP A 28 -9.80 16.18 -4.67
N THR A 29 -11.05 15.81 -4.43
CA THR A 29 -12.07 16.69 -3.89
C THR A 29 -12.47 16.17 -2.51
N VAL A 30 -12.46 17.05 -1.51
CA VAL A 30 -12.94 16.79 -0.15
C VAL A 30 -14.10 17.73 0.13
N LYS A 31 -15.28 17.19 0.31
CA LYS A 31 -16.52 17.94 0.50
C LYS A 31 -17.12 17.66 1.86
N ALA A 32 -17.38 18.70 2.63
CA ALA A 32 -18.15 18.59 3.86
C ALA A 32 -19.59 18.16 3.54
N ASN A 33 -20.10 17.13 4.25
CA ASN A 33 -21.47 16.61 4.07
C ASN A 33 -22.50 17.57 4.69
N ALA A 34 -22.08 18.36 5.68
CA ALA A 34 -22.87 19.40 6.35
C ALA A 34 -21.93 20.47 6.94
N GLY A 35 -22.50 21.60 7.35
CA GLY A 35 -21.73 22.69 7.97
C GLY A 35 -21.19 23.69 6.95
N THR A 36 -20.16 24.43 7.33
CA THR A 36 -19.62 25.60 6.60
C THR A 36 -18.28 25.35 5.92
N ASP A 37 -17.67 24.16 6.09
CA ASP A 37 -16.32 23.86 5.56
C ASP A 37 -16.26 23.79 4.03
N GLY A 38 -17.45 23.61 3.37
CA GLY A 38 -17.55 23.69 1.92
C GLY A 38 -16.92 22.52 1.17
N THR A 39 -16.23 22.83 0.08
CA THR A 39 -15.59 21.84 -0.80
C THR A 39 -14.18 22.31 -1.14
N ASP A 40 -13.20 21.48 -0.83
CA ASP A 40 -11.81 21.70 -1.19
C ASP A 40 -11.42 20.87 -2.41
N THR A 41 -10.71 21.49 -3.35
CA THR A 41 -10.00 20.79 -4.41
C THR A 41 -8.53 20.76 -4.03
N LEU A 42 -7.96 19.55 -4.02
CA LEU A 42 -6.59 19.29 -3.60
C LEU A 42 -5.76 18.83 -4.80
N SER A 43 -4.57 19.39 -4.95
CA SER A 43 -3.52 18.94 -5.84
C SER A 43 -2.23 18.76 -5.04
N ASN A 44 -1.42 17.74 -5.37
CA ASN A 44 -0.16 17.47 -4.69
C ASN A 44 -0.33 17.44 -3.15
N VAL A 45 -1.34 16.72 -2.68
CA VAL A 45 -1.61 16.47 -1.25
C VAL A 45 -1.74 14.99 -1.04
N GLU A 46 -0.85 14.42 -0.24
CA GLU A 46 -0.73 12.97 -0.03
C GLU A 46 -1.54 12.49 1.16
N ARG A 47 -1.84 13.37 2.11
CA ARG A 47 -2.45 13.00 3.40
C ARG A 47 -3.58 13.94 3.75
N LEU A 48 -4.59 13.38 4.42
CA LEU A 48 -5.62 14.16 5.12
C LEU A 48 -5.55 13.84 6.60
N ARG A 49 -5.74 14.88 7.42
CA ARG A 49 -5.93 14.74 8.86
C ARG A 49 -7.30 15.26 9.23
N PHE A 50 -8.03 14.47 10.00
CA PHE A 50 -9.33 14.77 10.57
C PHE A 50 -9.26 14.72 12.10
N SER A 51 -10.33 15.12 12.79
CA SER A 51 -10.36 15.13 14.26
C SER A 51 -10.28 13.70 14.88
N ASP A 52 -10.61 12.68 14.12
CA ASP A 52 -10.67 11.29 14.58
C ASP A 52 -9.80 10.30 13.79
N GLY A 53 -8.99 10.77 12.84
CA GLY A 53 -8.12 9.89 12.07
C GLY A 53 -7.46 10.53 10.87
N ASN A 54 -6.65 9.75 10.18
CA ASN A 54 -5.95 10.19 8.98
C ASN A 54 -6.30 9.31 7.78
N VAL A 55 -6.18 9.87 6.57
CA VAL A 55 -6.41 9.19 5.30
C VAL A 55 -5.24 9.46 4.35
N ALA A 56 -4.68 8.41 3.78
CA ALA A 56 -3.69 8.50 2.71
C ALA A 56 -4.40 8.60 1.35
N LEU A 57 -3.96 9.53 0.53
CA LEU A 57 -4.50 9.82 -0.81
C LEU A 57 -3.59 9.36 -1.94
N ASP A 58 -2.28 9.27 -1.71
CA ASP A 58 -1.27 8.85 -2.68
C ASP A 58 -1.28 7.33 -2.92
N THR A 59 -2.44 6.82 -3.35
CA THR A 59 -2.69 5.40 -3.62
C THR A 59 -1.80 4.82 -4.73
N ASP A 60 -1.22 5.68 -5.56
CA ASP A 60 -0.23 5.34 -6.58
C ASP A 60 1.21 5.63 -6.12
N GLY A 61 1.39 6.38 -5.04
CA GLY A 61 2.65 6.78 -4.42
C GLY A 61 3.13 5.85 -3.30
N VAL A 62 3.86 6.42 -2.34
CA VAL A 62 4.46 5.70 -1.21
C VAL A 62 3.43 4.96 -0.37
N ALA A 63 2.30 5.60 -0.05
CA ALA A 63 1.26 4.95 0.74
C ALA A 63 0.66 3.74 0.01
N GLY A 64 0.38 3.86 -1.28
CA GLY A 64 -0.11 2.74 -2.08
C GLY A 64 0.92 1.61 -2.20
N GLN A 65 2.20 1.92 -2.31
CA GLN A 65 3.27 0.92 -2.32
C GLN A 65 3.34 0.17 -0.99
N ALA A 66 3.30 0.90 0.15
CA ALA A 66 3.28 0.29 1.47
C ALA A 66 2.05 -0.62 1.67
N TYR A 67 0.87 -0.14 1.26
CA TYR A 67 -0.37 -0.91 1.33
C TYR A 67 -0.30 -2.21 0.53
N ARG A 68 0.14 -2.13 -0.74
CA ARG A 68 0.26 -3.30 -1.61
C ARG A 68 1.30 -4.30 -1.10
N LEU A 69 2.45 -3.81 -0.61
CA LEU A 69 3.47 -4.68 -0.03
C LEU A 69 2.95 -5.40 1.21
N TYR A 70 2.25 -4.69 2.10
CA TYR A 70 1.65 -5.28 3.30
C TYR A 70 0.66 -6.40 2.94
N ARG A 71 -0.25 -6.13 2.00
CA ARG A 71 -1.19 -7.15 1.51
C ARG A 71 -0.48 -8.34 0.88
N ALA A 72 0.53 -8.11 0.06
CA ALA A 72 1.29 -9.18 -0.58
C ALA A 72 2.02 -10.06 0.45
N ALA A 73 2.63 -9.43 1.46
CA ALA A 73 3.38 -10.16 2.47
C ALA A 73 2.48 -10.95 3.43
N PHE A 74 1.30 -10.41 3.77
CA PHE A 74 0.47 -10.98 4.83
C PHE A 74 -0.89 -11.50 4.36
N ALA A 75 -1.22 -11.40 3.06
CA ALA A 75 -2.47 -11.83 2.44
C ALA A 75 -3.72 -11.38 3.23
N ARG A 76 -3.67 -10.18 3.76
CA ARG A 76 -4.75 -9.49 4.49
C ARG A 76 -4.66 -7.98 4.30
N GLU A 77 -5.72 -7.28 4.60
CA GLU A 77 -5.67 -5.83 4.64
C GLU A 77 -4.74 -5.35 5.77
N PRO A 78 -3.98 -4.26 5.54
CA PRO A 78 -3.19 -3.65 6.60
C PRO A 78 -4.08 -3.15 7.73
N ASP A 79 -3.64 -3.33 8.97
CA ASP A 79 -4.13 -2.52 10.07
C ASP A 79 -3.57 -1.09 9.96
N SER A 80 -4.33 -0.12 10.48
CA SER A 80 -4.00 1.31 10.33
C SER A 80 -2.67 1.70 10.96
N GLY A 81 -2.31 1.06 12.08
CA GLY A 81 -1.03 1.31 12.76
C GLY A 81 0.16 0.72 11.99
N GLY A 82 0.00 -0.52 11.51
CA GLY A 82 1.05 -1.20 10.75
C GLY A 82 1.36 -0.50 9.42
N VAL A 83 0.34 -0.14 8.65
CA VAL A 83 0.57 0.59 7.40
C VAL A 83 1.13 1.99 7.66
N GLY A 84 0.66 2.68 8.71
CA GLY A 84 1.16 4.00 9.08
C GLY A 84 2.64 3.98 9.46
N TYR A 85 3.09 2.95 10.20
CA TYR A 85 4.52 2.75 10.48
C TYR A 85 5.35 2.64 9.19
N TRP A 86 4.96 1.75 8.28
CA TRP A 86 5.71 1.52 7.04
C TRP A 86 5.71 2.73 6.12
N MET A 87 4.57 3.43 6.01
CA MET A 87 4.49 4.70 5.29
C MET A 87 5.49 5.71 5.86
N ALA A 88 5.52 5.90 7.18
CA ALA A 88 6.43 6.85 7.83
C ALA A 88 7.91 6.48 7.63
N GLN A 89 8.26 5.19 7.61
CA GLN A 89 9.63 4.76 7.32
C GLN A 89 10.01 5.04 5.85
N MET A 90 9.08 4.77 4.92
CA MET A 90 9.31 5.00 3.49
C MET A 90 9.32 6.50 3.15
N ASP A 91 8.51 7.32 3.80
CA ASP A 91 8.53 8.79 3.69
C ASP A 91 9.88 9.37 4.18
N LYS A 92 10.54 8.70 5.14
CA LYS A 92 11.89 9.03 5.61
C LYS A 92 13.01 8.45 4.72
N GLY A 93 12.67 7.83 3.59
CA GLY A 93 13.62 7.33 2.59
C GLY A 93 13.94 5.83 2.67
N MET A 94 13.22 5.04 3.49
CA MET A 94 13.36 3.59 3.45
C MET A 94 12.90 3.08 2.08
N SER A 95 13.71 2.24 1.44
CA SER A 95 13.34 1.64 0.17
C SER A 95 12.26 0.56 0.34
N LEU A 96 11.42 0.37 -0.69
CA LEU A 96 10.43 -0.71 -0.71
C LEU A 96 11.07 -2.09 -0.54
N ALA A 97 12.27 -2.30 -1.09
CA ALA A 97 13.00 -3.55 -0.92
C ALA A 97 13.45 -3.76 0.54
N THR A 98 13.86 -2.70 1.26
CA THR A 98 14.20 -2.78 2.69
C THR A 98 12.97 -3.14 3.52
N ALA A 99 11.82 -2.53 3.24
CA ALA A 99 10.55 -2.88 3.88
C ALA A 99 10.18 -4.34 3.60
N ALA A 100 10.28 -4.79 2.34
CA ALA A 100 9.99 -6.18 1.96
C ALA A 100 10.92 -7.19 2.65
N SER A 101 12.20 -6.86 2.82
CA SER A 101 13.15 -7.69 3.57
C SER A 101 12.72 -7.85 5.03
N SER A 102 12.30 -6.76 5.66
CA SER A 102 11.79 -6.77 7.04
C SER A 102 10.51 -7.61 7.17
N PHE A 103 9.62 -7.54 6.18
CA PHE A 103 8.40 -8.36 6.16
C PHE A 103 8.73 -9.85 6.06
N ILE A 104 9.63 -10.25 5.16
CA ILE A 104 10.07 -11.65 5.02
C ILE A 104 10.68 -12.20 6.32
N ALA A 105 11.39 -11.37 7.07
CA ALA A 105 11.99 -11.74 8.35
C ALA A 105 10.98 -11.83 9.50
N SER A 106 9.75 -11.33 9.32
CA SER A 106 8.73 -11.31 10.38
C SER A 106 8.15 -12.71 10.66
N SER A 107 7.72 -12.92 11.90
CA SER A 107 7.04 -14.15 12.31
C SER A 107 5.71 -14.36 11.57
N GLU A 108 5.00 -13.27 11.22
CA GLU A 108 3.74 -13.34 10.46
C GLU A 108 3.97 -13.88 9.05
N PHE A 109 5.00 -13.38 8.35
CA PHE A 109 5.37 -13.91 7.04
C PHE A 109 5.78 -15.37 7.13
N GLN A 110 6.64 -15.73 8.09
CA GLN A 110 7.11 -17.09 8.28
C GLN A 110 5.96 -18.06 8.61
N ALA A 111 4.98 -17.64 9.40
CA ALA A 111 3.79 -18.45 9.66
C ALA A 111 2.96 -18.72 8.39
N ARG A 112 2.94 -17.78 7.46
CA ARG A 112 2.15 -17.87 6.23
C ARG A 112 2.88 -18.59 5.10
N TYR A 113 4.13 -18.24 4.89
CA TYR A 113 4.93 -18.73 3.76
C TYR A 113 5.85 -19.89 4.14
N GLY A 114 6.16 -20.06 5.42
CA GLY A 114 7.15 -21.00 5.95
C GLY A 114 8.43 -20.27 6.38
N ASN A 115 9.16 -20.84 7.32
CA ASN A 115 10.39 -20.22 7.86
C ASN A 115 11.49 -20.07 6.79
N ALA A 116 11.61 -21.02 5.87
CA ALA A 116 12.53 -20.97 4.73
C ALA A 116 11.88 -21.65 3.51
N PRO A 117 10.84 -21.05 2.92
CA PRO A 117 10.14 -21.68 1.80
C PRO A 117 11.08 -21.90 0.63
N SER A 118 10.91 -23.01 -0.10
CA SER A 118 11.57 -23.17 -1.40
C SER A 118 11.14 -22.05 -2.37
N ASN A 119 11.90 -21.82 -3.44
CA ASN A 119 11.51 -20.86 -4.46
C ASN A 119 10.13 -21.19 -5.05
N GLY A 120 9.89 -22.48 -5.34
CA GLY A 120 8.62 -22.94 -5.88
C GLY A 120 7.43 -22.77 -4.91
N ASP A 121 7.62 -23.08 -3.62
CA ASP A 121 6.57 -22.91 -2.62
C ASP A 121 6.21 -21.43 -2.43
N LEU A 122 7.23 -20.56 -2.39
CA LEU A 122 7.00 -19.10 -2.29
C LEU A 122 6.20 -18.61 -3.49
N LEU A 123 6.59 -18.97 -4.72
CA LEU A 123 5.91 -18.57 -5.94
C LEU A 123 4.45 -19.04 -5.94
N THR A 124 4.20 -20.30 -5.65
CA THR A 124 2.84 -20.84 -5.59
C THR A 124 1.95 -20.05 -4.64
N LYS A 125 2.50 -19.71 -3.46
CA LYS A 125 1.77 -18.91 -2.46
C LYS A 125 1.60 -17.46 -2.88
N LEU A 126 2.58 -16.83 -3.53
CA LEU A 126 2.46 -15.45 -4.02
C LEU A 126 1.39 -15.35 -5.11
N TYR A 127 1.34 -16.27 -6.06
CA TYR A 127 0.27 -16.30 -7.05
C TYR A 127 -1.12 -16.41 -6.40
N SER A 128 -1.27 -17.31 -5.45
CA SER A 128 -2.54 -17.49 -4.74
C SER A 128 -2.88 -16.30 -3.84
N ASN A 129 -1.94 -15.83 -3.02
CA ASN A 129 -2.22 -14.85 -1.96
C ASN A 129 -2.29 -13.41 -2.48
N VAL A 130 -1.49 -13.08 -3.50
CA VAL A 130 -1.40 -11.72 -4.04
C VAL A 130 -2.33 -11.54 -5.23
N LEU A 131 -2.30 -12.50 -6.17
CA LEU A 131 -3.03 -12.42 -7.43
C LEU A 131 -4.36 -13.19 -7.41
N GLY A 132 -4.63 -13.97 -6.35
CA GLY A 132 -5.89 -14.69 -6.19
C GLY A 132 -6.11 -15.81 -7.22
N ARG A 133 -5.05 -16.31 -7.84
CA ARG A 133 -5.12 -17.36 -8.88
C ARG A 133 -3.95 -18.33 -8.80
N ALA A 134 -4.09 -19.45 -9.47
CA ALA A 134 -2.96 -20.34 -9.73
C ALA A 134 -1.98 -19.68 -10.71
N ALA A 135 -0.71 -20.02 -10.61
CA ALA A 135 0.27 -19.64 -11.61
C ALA A 135 -0.04 -20.31 -12.95
N ASP A 136 0.09 -19.56 -14.05
CA ASP A 136 0.25 -20.19 -15.35
C ASP A 136 1.65 -20.81 -15.45
N GLN A 137 1.78 -21.92 -16.21
CA GLN A 137 3.02 -22.67 -16.25
C GLN A 137 4.21 -21.84 -16.75
N SER A 138 4.00 -21.02 -17.77
CA SER A 138 5.06 -20.20 -18.38
C SER A 138 5.57 -19.13 -17.43
N GLY A 139 4.68 -18.43 -16.74
CA GLY A 139 5.03 -17.43 -15.72
C GLY A 139 5.74 -18.06 -14.52
N TYR A 140 5.26 -19.20 -14.04
CA TYR A 140 5.89 -19.94 -12.95
C TYR A 140 7.32 -20.36 -13.30
N ASP A 141 7.53 -20.98 -14.47
CA ASP A 141 8.83 -21.45 -14.92
C ASP A 141 9.82 -20.29 -15.11
N TRP A 142 9.33 -19.17 -15.62
CA TRP A 142 10.14 -17.95 -15.78
C TRP A 142 10.61 -17.44 -14.41
N TRP A 143 9.71 -17.26 -13.47
CA TRP A 143 10.06 -16.79 -12.13
C TRP A 143 11.00 -17.75 -11.40
N LEU A 144 10.71 -19.06 -11.46
CA LEU A 144 11.55 -20.07 -10.84
C LEU A 144 12.97 -20.04 -11.42
N THR A 145 13.09 -19.86 -12.73
CA THR A 145 14.40 -19.73 -13.41
C THR A 145 15.13 -18.48 -12.92
N GLN A 146 14.46 -17.32 -12.83
CA GLN A 146 15.09 -16.10 -12.31
C GLN A 146 15.58 -16.28 -10.87
N MET A 147 14.76 -16.87 -10.02
CA MET A 147 15.13 -17.14 -8.63
C MET A 147 16.30 -18.12 -8.50
N ASN A 148 16.34 -19.15 -9.30
CA ASN A 148 17.46 -20.10 -9.33
C ASN A 148 18.76 -19.47 -9.87
N ASN A 149 18.63 -18.41 -10.68
CA ASN A 149 19.74 -17.59 -11.18
C ASN A 149 20.11 -16.42 -10.22
N GLY A 150 19.53 -16.38 -9.01
CA GLY A 150 19.94 -15.44 -7.96
C GLY A 150 18.99 -14.29 -7.70
N LEU A 151 17.82 -14.21 -8.35
CA LEU A 151 16.81 -13.21 -7.98
C LEU A 151 16.33 -13.48 -6.56
N SER A 152 16.45 -12.50 -5.67
CA SER A 152 16.13 -12.67 -4.25
C SER A 152 14.61 -12.78 -4.01
N LYS A 153 14.22 -13.49 -2.95
CA LYS A 153 12.81 -13.57 -2.51
C LYS A 153 12.24 -12.19 -2.18
N THR A 154 13.06 -11.28 -1.70
CA THR A 154 12.70 -9.88 -1.45
C THR A 154 12.26 -9.18 -2.74
N ASN A 155 13.06 -9.28 -3.79
CA ASN A 155 12.72 -8.66 -5.07
C ASN A 155 11.47 -9.29 -5.68
N VAL A 156 11.33 -10.62 -5.59
CA VAL A 156 10.13 -11.30 -6.06
C VAL A 156 8.88 -10.82 -5.32
N LEU A 157 8.94 -10.66 -4.00
CA LEU A 157 7.82 -10.11 -3.21
C LEU A 157 7.47 -8.69 -3.66
N VAL A 158 8.47 -7.85 -3.90
CA VAL A 158 8.27 -6.48 -4.40
C VAL A 158 7.60 -6.50 -5.78
N GLU A 159 8.10 -7.31 -6.70
CA GLU A 159 7.54 -7.42 -8.07
C GLU A 159 6.09 -7.89 -8.06
N PHE A 160 5.75 -8.89 -7.25
CA PHE A 160 4.36 -9.32 -7.08
C PHE A 160 3.49 -8.22 -6.46
N ALA A 161 3.98 -7.57 -5.40
CA ALA A 161 3.26 -6.49 -4.73
C ALA A 161 2.98 -5.30 -5.68
N GLN A 162 3.93 -4.97 -6.57
CA GLN A 162 3.83 -3.84 -7.49
C GLN A 162 3.45 -4.25 -8.92
N SER A 163 3.07 -5.50 -9.16
CA SER A 163 2.58 -5.95 -10.47
C SER A 163 1.33 -5.17 -10.89
N ALA A 164 1.16 -4.95 -12.21
CA ALA A 164 -0.01 -4.26 -12.73
C ALA A 164 -1.33 -4.96 -12.32
N GLU A 165 -1.32 -6.29 -12.22
CA GLU A 165 -2.47 -7.09 -11.77
C GLU A 165 -2.84 -6.76 -10.32
N ASN A 166 -1.87 -6.75 -9.39
CA ASN A 166 -2.12 -6.40 -8.00
C ASN A 166 -2.45 -4.91 -7.82
N GLN A 167 -1.81 -4.00 -8.58
CA GLN A 167 -2.15 -2.59 -8.56
C GLN A 167 -3.61 -2.36 -8.94
N SER A 168 -4.08 -3.00 -10.03
CA SER A 168 -5.48 -2.91 -10.46
C SER A 168 -6.44 -3.47 -9.41
N ALA A 169 -6.12 -4.62 -8.82
CA ALA A 169 -6.94 -5.23 -7.77
C ALA A 169 -7.03 -4.32 -6.52
N VAL A 170 -5.92 -3.73 -6.09
CA VAL A 170 -5.89 -2.83 -4.93
C VAL A 170 -6.53 -1.48 -5.23
N ALA A 171 -6.42 -0.96 -6.46
CA ALA A 171 -7.05 0.29 -6.85
C ALA A 171 -8.58 0.26 -6.69
N THR A 172 -9.22 -0.90 -6.81
CA THR A 172 -10.66 -1.05 -6.55
C THR A 172 -11.01 -0.87 -5.06
N LEU A 173 -10.06 -1.07 -4.17
CA LEU A 173 -10.27 -0.99 -2.72
C LEU A 173 -9.97 0.42 -2.18
N ILE A 174 -8.89 1.03 -2.64
CA ILE A 174 -8.39 2.29 -2.05
C ILE A 174 -8.31 3.45 -3.05
N GLY A 175 -8.47 3.19 -4.34
CA GLY A 175 -8.15 4.17 -5.40
C GLY A 175 -9.09 5.36 -5.47
N SER A 176 -10.34 5.23 -5.03
CA SER A 176 -11.36 6.31 -5.15
C SER A 176 -11.57 7.12 -3.87
N THR A 177 -11.17 6.60 -2.70
CA THR A 177 -11.44 7.25 -1.40
C THR A 177 -10.21 7.40 -0.52
N GLY A 178 -9.06 6.87 -0.94
CA GLY A 178 -7.91 6.68 -0.08
C GLY A 178 -8.16 5.61 0.99
N PHE A 179 -7.26 5.48 1.94
CA PHE A 179 -7.38 4.52 3.03
C PHE A 179 -6.93 5.11 4.37
N ALA A 180 -7.55 4.62 5.44
CA ALA A 180 -7.26 5.06 6.81
C ALA A 180 -5.89 4.56 7.29
N TYR A 181 -5.17 5.40 8.01
CA TYR A 181 -3.94 5.03 8.69
C TYR A 181 -3.78 5.77 10.03
N THR A 182 -2.95 5.21 10.92
CA THR A 182 -2.53 5.88 12.15
C THR A 182 -1.14 6.46 11.94
N GLU A 183 -1.00 7.76 12.17
CA GLU A 183 0.28 8.45 12.03
C GLU A 183 1.30 7.88 13.03
N TRP A 184 2.50 7.55 12.55
CA TRP A 184 3.61 7.12 13.38
C TRP A 184 4.44 8.33 13.79
N LEU A 185 4.46 8.62 15.09
CA LEU A 185 5.11 9.81 15.67
C LEU A 185 6.51 9.51 16.28
N GLY A 186 7.01 8.25 16.14
CA GLY A 186 8.20 7.78 16.85
C GLY A 186 9.50 7.81 16.17
#